data_29dc02c9e82206701871e38200a69409
#
_entry.id   29dc02c9e82206701871e38200a69409
#
_cell.length_a   1.000
_cell.length_b   1.000
_cell.length_c   1.000
_cell.angle_alpha   90.00
_cell.angle_beta   90.00
_cell.angle_gamma   90.00
#
_symmetry.space_group_name_H-M   'P 1'
#
loop_
_entity.id
_entity.type
_entity.pdbx_description
1 polymer ?
#
loop_
_entity_poly.entity_id
_entity_poly.type
_entity_poly.pdbx_seq_one_letter_code
_entity_poly.pdbx_strand_id
1 'polypeptide(L)'
;MELGSDVSSSFAHAVELIGGIPDLNTPEREVLVKVGVFAPKQEQYTTIPVARAIVESFSETPKLWFIESDNYRGTGTKRLQIWRELYSDRVVPYNLSEDTDTRTVTIAGEEMALSHLLFESRVLVSTHTLRFYEKGSVIKNLFGLPPMKKKAQFHKNLDSVLLDLFEVVGGIDLAILDGTFAYPGPGSGQKTRIPANVFLVGRDAVAVDTVGAALMGMKPEKMPIIQEAISRGLGEGDLDNIEVVGCDFLEMQERIRPSRKRKKK
;
A
#
# COMPACT_ATOMS: atom_id res chain seq x y z
N MET A 1 -5.26 8.01 11.84
CA MET A 1 -6.42 7.60 12.68
C MET A 1 -6.03 6.43 13.57
N GLU A 2 -6.39 6.46 14.84
CA GLU A 2 -6.21 5.32 15.73
C GLU A 2 -7.20 4.19 15.45
N LEU A 3 -6.70 2.95 15.57
CA LEU A 3 -7.53 1.77 15.50
C LEU A 3 -8.26 1.57 16.83
N GLY A 4 -9.59 1.71 16.81
CA GLY A 4 -10.45 1.32 17.93
C GLY A 4 -10.66 -0.19 18.01
N SER A 5 -11.51 -0.62 18.94
CA SER A 5 -11.93 -2.01 19.06
C SER A 5 -12.72 -2.51 17.83
N ASP A 6 -13.41 -1.62 17.14
CA ASP A 6 -14.05 -1.85 15.85
C ASP A 6 -13.23 -1.18 14.73
N VAL A 7 -12.52 -2.01 13.98
CA VAL A 7 -11.64 -1.57 12.88
C VAL A 7 -12.45 -0.96 11.74
N SER A 8 -13.62 -1.54 11.41
CA SER A 8 -14.47 -1.05 10.32
C SER A 8 -15.01 0.36 10.60
N SER A 9 -15.53 0.59 11.80
CA SER A 9 -16.00 1.93 12.19
C SER A 9 -14.87 2.95 12.22
N SER A 10 -13.69 2.57 12.73
CA SER A 10 -12.52 3.45 12.74
C SER A 10 -12.05 3.78 11.31
N PHE A 11 -12.10 2.81 10.40
CA PHE A 11 -11.74 3.01 9.00
C PHE A 11 -12.74 3.91 8.27
N ALA A 12 -14.05 3.68 8.46
CA ALA A 12 -15.11 4.53 7.90
C ALA A 12 -14.92 5.99 8.33
N HIS A 13 -14.64 6.22 9.63
CA HIS A 13 -14.36 7.56 10.11
C HIS A 13 -13.09 8.17 9.49
N ALA A 14 -12.02 7.39 9.28
CA ALA A 14 -10.82 7.89 8.60
C ALA A 14 -11.11 8.29 7.14
N VAL A 15 -11.96 7.53 6.46
CA VAL A 15 -12.43 7.85 5.10
C VAL A 15 -13.27 9.14 5.09
N GLU A 16 -14.14 9.34 6.09
CA GLU A 16 -14.90 10.59 6.25
C GLU A 16 -13.99 11.82 6.43
N LEU A 17 -12.94 11.69 7.25
CA LEU A 17 -12.00 12.78 7.51
C LEU A 17 -11.25 13.27 6.28
N ILE A 18 -11.05 12.43 5.27
CA ILE A 18 -10.44 12.81 3.99
C ILE A 18 -11.47 13.25 2.92
N GLY A 19 -12.72 13.50 3.32
CA GLY A 19 -13.80 13.93 2.43
C GLY A 19 -14.63 12.80 1.83
N GLY A 20 -14.46 11.56 2.28
CA GLY A 20 -15.17 10.39 1.77
C GLY A 20 -14.63 9.86 0.44
N ILE A 21 -15.31 8.84 -0.08
CA ILE A 21 -14.99 8.17 -1.35
C ILE A 21 -16.23 7.96 -2.24
N PRO A 22 -17.23 8.86 -2.29
CA PRO A 22 -18.45 8.62 -3.07
C PRO A 22 -18.19 8.53 -4.58
N ASP A 23 -17.12 9.14 -5.07
CA ASP A 23 -16.67 9.07 -6.47
C ASP A 23 -15.96 7.76 -6.81
N LEU A 24 -15.45 7.04 -5.81
CA LEU A 24 -14.80 5.74 -5.97
C LEU A 24 -15.75 4.58 -5.70
N ASN A 25 -16.67 4.72 -4.76
CA ASN A 25 -17.65 3.70 -4.38
C ASN A 25 -18.95 3.91 -5.16
N THR A 26 -18.97 3.43 -6.41
CA THR A 26 -20.12 3.58 -7.32
C THR A 26 -20.48 2.23 -7.95
N PRO A 27 -21.74 2.04 -8.40
CA PRO A 27 -22.17 0.81 -9.05
C PRO A 27 -21.59 0.62 -10.47
N GLU A 28 -20.98 1.65 -11.06
CA GLU A 28 -20.41 1.62 -12.42
C GLU A 28 -18.95 1.20 -12.44
N ARG A 29 -18.25 1.28 -11.30
CA ARG A 29 -16.81 1.07 -11.25
C ARG A 29 -16.47 -0.15 -10.39
N GLU A 30 -15.67 -1.05 -10.94
CA GLU A 30 -15.05 -2.12 -10.17
C GLU A 30 -13.81 -1.60 -9.45
N VAL A 31 -13.42 -2.28 -8.37
CA VAL A 31 -12.29 -1.88 -7.52
C VAL A 31 -11.20 -2.95 -7.55
N LEU A 32 -9.99 -2.53 -7.86
CA LEU A 32 -8.79 -3.34 -7.74
C LEU A 32 -8.13 -3.03 -6.39
N VAL A 33 -8.07 -4.00 -5.51
CA VAL A 33 -7.37 -3.89 -4.23
C VAL A 33 -6.02 -4.59 -4.36
N LYS A 34 -4.96 -3.81 -4.60
CA LYS A 34 -3.60 -4.33 -4.52
C LYS A 34 -3.24 -4.55 -3.06
N VAL A 35 -3.52 -5.76 -2.59
CA VAL A 35 -3.24 -6.15 -1.21
C VAL A 35 -1.73 -6.24 -0.96
N GLY A 36 -1.28 -5.76 0.20
CA GLY A 36 0.11 -5.85 0.60
C GLY A 36 0.43 -7.21 1.21
N VAL A 37 1.36 -7.95 0.60
CA VAL A 37 1.88 -9.18 1.17
C VAL A 37 3.35 -9.37 0.84
N PHE A 38 4.20 -9.26 1.86
CA PHE A 38 5.65 -9.45 1.68
C PHE A 38 6.14 -10.76 2.31
N ALA A 39 5.91 -10.97 3.59
CA ALA A 39 6.39 -12.13 4.33
C ALA A 39 5.25 -12.75 5.17
N PRO A 40 4.41 -13.62 4.59
CA PRO A 40 3.23 -14.18 5.27
C PRO A 40 3.56 -14.86 6.61
N LYS A 41 4.70 -15.58 6.69
CA LYS A 41 5.14 -16.23 7.93
C LYS A 41 5.51 -15.26 9.05
N GLN A 42 5.75 -14.00 8.73
CA GLN A 42 6.05 -12.92 9.67
C GLN A 42 4.87 -11.96 9.81
N GLU A 43 3.73 -12.36 9.26
CA GLU A 43 2.49 -11.57 9.24
C GLU A 43 2.64 -10.17 8.61
N GLN A 44 3.62 -10.01 7.71
CA GLN A 44 3.81 -8.77 6.95
C GLN A 44 2.87 -8.76 5.74
N TYR A 45 1.60 -8.53 6.02
CA TYR A 45 0.53 -8.36 5.04
C TYR A 45 -0.56 -7.46 5.62
N THR A 46 -1.37 -6.87 4.76
CA THR A 46 -2.58 -6.13 5.18
C THR A 46 -3.47 -7.04 6.01
N THR A 47 -3.74 -6.67 7.24
CA THR A 47 -4.48 -7.52 8.18
C THR A 47 -5.91 -7.77 7.69
N ILE A 48 -6.46 -8.91 8.07
CA ILE A 48 -7.82 -9.28 7.64
C ILE A 48 -8.87 -8.25 8.10
N PRO A 49 -8.82 -7.71 9.34
CA PRO A 49 -9.75 -6.66 9.74
C PRO A 49 -9.68 -5.39 8.88
N VAL A 50 -8.47 -4.93 8.51
CA VAL A 50 -8.31 -3.78 7.61
C VAL A 50 -8.80 -4.11 6.20
N ALA A 51 -8.48 -5.29 5.67
CA ALA A 51 -8.98 -5.72 4.36
C ALA A 51 -10.52 -5.83 4.35
N ARG A 52 -11.14 -6.28 5.44
CA ARG A 52 -12.60 -6.31 5.62
C ARG A 52 -13.18 -4.90 5.61
N ALA A 53 -12.60 -3.96 6.35
CA ALA A 53 -13.03 -2.57 6.39
C ALA A 53 -12.97 -1.90 4.99
N ILE A 54 -11.95 -2.24 4.19
CA ILE A 54 -11.87 -1.80 2.78
C ILE A 54 -13.06 -2.35 1.99
N VAL A 55 -13.35 -3.66 2.09
CA VAL A 55 -14.47 -4.30 1.39
C VAL A 55 -15.82 -3.66 1.77
N GLU A 56 -16.02 -3.36 3.05
CA GLU A 56 -17.24 -2.74 3.58
C GLU A 56 -17.41 -1.29 3.10
N SER A 57 -16.31 -0.54 2.97
CA SER A 57 -16.33 0.85 2.49
C SER A 57 -16.66 0.98 1.01
N PHE A 58 -16.51 -0.08 0.24
CA PHE A 58 -16.89 -0.14 -1.18
C PHE A 58 -18.18 -0.94 -1.37
N SER A 59 -19.24 -0.57 -0.63
CA SER A 59 -20.53 -1.29 -0.61
C SER A 59 -21.28 -1.25 -1.93
N GLU A 60 -21.16 -0.15 -2.69
CA GLU A 60 -21.89 0.08 -3.95
C GLU A 60 -21.18 -0.56 -5.17
N THR A 61 -19.87 -0.77 -5.10
CA THR A 61 -19.13 -1.33 -6.23
C THR A 61 -19.59 -2.75 -6.57
N PRO A 62 -19.78 -3.08 -7.87
CA PRO A 62 -20.26 -4.39 -8.27
C PRO A 62 -19.26 -5.51 -7.98
N LYS A 63 -17.94 -5.20 -8.02
CA LYS A 63 -16.91 -6.19 -7.79
C LYS A 63 -15.63 -5.58 -7.23
N LEU A 64 -15.02 -6.29 -6.28
CA LEU A 64 -13.68 -6.03 -5.78
C LEU A 64 -12.75 -7.18 -6.18
N TRP A 65 -11.64 -6.83 -6.81
CA TRP A 65 -10.59 -7.77 -7.17
C TRP A 65 -9.42 -7.63 -6.20
N PHE A 66 -9.15 -8.66 -5.40
CA PHE A 66 -7.91 -8.72 -4.63
C PHE A 66 -6.81 -9.21 -5.53
N ILE A 67 -5.90 -8.31 -5.93
CA ILE A 67 -4.89 -8.57 -6.95
C ILE A 67 -3.49 -8.76 -6.37
N GLU A 68 -2.77 -9.71 -6.93
CA GLU A 68 -1.35 -9.97 -6.65
C GLU A 68 -0.73 -10.74 -7.83
N SER A 69 0.58 -10.72 -7.95
CA SER A 69 1.30 -11.52 -8.95
C SER A 69 2.28 -12.50 -8.29
N ASP A 70 2.81 -13.42 -9.07
CA ASP A 70 3.86 -14.33 -8.63
C ASP A 70 5.14 -13.60 -8.23
N ASN A 71 5.84 -14.14 -7.26
CA ASN A 71 7.20 -13.71 -6.93
C ASN A 71 8.05 -14.91 -6.46
N TYR A 72 9.31 -14.65 -6.10
CA TYR A 72 10.24 -15.70 -5.64
C TYR A 72 9.79 -16.43 -4.36
N ARG A 73 8.80 -15.91 -3.60
CA ARG A 73 8.26 -16.50 -2.37
C ARG A 73 7.04 -17.39 -2.62
N GLY A 74 6.48 -17.38 -3.83
CA GLY A 74 5.32 -18.18 -4.19
C GLY A 74 4.43 -17.53 -5.25
N THR A 75 3.37 -18.26 -5.61
CA THR A 75 2.36 -17.77 -6.55
C THR A 75 1.47 -16.73 -5.92
N GLY A 76 0.93 -15.82 -6.75
CA GLY A 76 -0.09 -14.85 -6.34
C GLY A 76 -1.30 -15.55 -5.75
N THR A 77 -1.79 -16.59 -6.42
CA THR A 77 -2.92 -17.43 -5.98
C THR A 77 -2.73 -17.95 -4.56
N LYS A 78 -1.53 -18.51 -4.24
CA LYS A 78 -1.26 -19.02 -2.89
C LYS A 78 -1.21 -17.91 -1.84
N ARG A 79 -0.66 -16.74 -2.19
CA ARG A 79 -0.55 -15.61 -1.26
C ARG A 79 -1.89 -14.94 -1.01
N LEU A 80 -2.77 -14.89 -2.01
CA LEU A 80 -4.13 -14.37 -1.88
C LEU A 80 -5.00 -15.20 -0.91
N GLN A 81 -4.65 -16.48 -0.63
CA GLN A 81 -5.39 -17.30 0.34
C GLN A 81 -5.38 -16.75 1.77
N ILE A 82 -4.57 -15.74 2.08
CA ILE A 82 -4.58 -15.05 3.38
C ILE A 82 -5.97 -14.46 3.66
N TRP A 83 -6.62 -13.91 2.65
CA TRP A 83 -7.91 -13.22 2.77
C TRP A 83 -9.11 -14.08 2.33
N ARG A 84 -8.94 -15.41 2.25
CA ARG A 84 -9.99 -16.33 1.74
C ARG A 84 -11.34 -16.20 2.42
N GLU A 85 -11.38 -15.79 3.70
CA GLU A 85 -12.63 -15.62 4.45
C GLU A 85 -13.47 -14.41 3.98
N LEU A 86 -12.87 -13.50 3.20
CA LEU A 86 -13.55 -12.34 2.62
C LEU A 86 -14.09 -12.61 1.21
N TYR A 87 -13.72 -13.73 0.60
CA TYR A 87 -14.09 -14.02 -0.78
C TYR A 87 -15.56 -14.41 -0.92
N SER A 88 -16.16 -13.92 -2.00
CA SER A 88 -17.57 -14.10 -2.36
C SER A 88 -17.73 -13.88 -3.86
N ASP A 89 -18.96 -13.90 -4.38
CA ASP A 89 -19.22 -13.53 -5.79
C ASP A 89 -18.81 -12.10 -6.11
N ARG A 90 -18.80 -11.21 -5.10
CA ARG A 90 -18.39 -9.81 -5.22
C ARG A 90 -16.91 -9.58 -4.94
N VAL A 91 -16.29 -10.33 -4.05
CA VAL A 91 -14.87 -10.18 -3.66
C VAL A 91 -14.07 -11.36 -4.19
N VAL A 92 -13.27 -11.11 -5.23
CA VAL A 92 -12.63 -12.16 -6.04
C VAL A 92 -11.11 -12.06 -5.96
N PRO A 93 -10.38 -13.14 -5.64
CA PRO A 93 -8.94 -13.17 -5.77
C PRO A 93 -8.53 -13.27 -7.24
N TYR A 94 -7.49 -12.52 -7.65
CA TYR A 94 -7.00 -12.53 -9.02
C TYR A 94 -5.47 -12.52 -9.07
N ASN A 95 -4.89 -13.57 -9.64
CA ASN A 95 -3.45 -13.67 -9.86
C ASN A 95 -3.08 -13.07 -11.22
N LEU A 96 -2.50 -11.88 -11.22
CA LEU A 96 -2.06 -11.18 -12.41
C LEU A 96 -1.06 -11.98 -13.26
N SER A 97 -0.36 -12.96 -12.69
CA SER A 97 0.57 -13.82 -13.43
C SER A 97 -0.09 -14.95 -14.23
N GLU A 98 -1.36 -15.21 -13.95
CA GLU A 98 -2.17 -16.22 -14.68
C GLU A 98 -3.01 -15.57 -15.79
N ASP A 99 -2.99 -14.22 -15.87
CA ASP A 99 -3.72 -13.49 -16.89
C ASP A 99 -3.05 -13.64 -18.27
N THR A 100 -3.84 -13.96 -19.27
CA THR A 100 -3.43 -14.05 -20.67
C THR A 100 -3.82 -12.82 -21.49
N ASP A 101 -4.75 -12.02 -20.98
CA ASP A 101 -5.12 -10.74 -21.58
C ASP A 101 -4.21 -9.63 -21.02
N THR A 102 -3.21 -9.26 -21.80
CA THR A 102 -2.15 -8.35 -21.37
C THR A 102 -1.92 -7.21 -22.35
N ARG A 103 -1.48 -6.07 -21.80
CA ARG A 103 -1.00 -4.91 -22.55
C ARG A 103 0.49 -4.75 -22.35
N THR A 104 1.24 -4.60 -23.44
CA THR A 104 2.67 -4.25 -23.37
C THR A 104 2.85 -2.77 -23.07
N VAL A 105 3.68 -2.48 -22.08
CA VAL A 105 4.06 -1.13 -21.65
C VAL A 105 5.57 -1.04 -21.48
N THR A 106 6.11 0.17 -21.50
CA THR A 106 7.53 0.42 -21.23
C THR A 106 7.70 0.86 -19.78
N ILE A 107 8.51 0.14 -19.01
CA ILE A 107 8.84 0.41 -17.61
C ILE A 107 10.35 0.46 -17.46
N ALA A 108 10.90 1.57 -17.03
CA ALA A 108 12.35 1.82 -16.91
C ALA A 108 13.14 1.45 -18.18
N GLY A 109 12.55 1.71 -19.35
CA GLY A 109 13.15 1.43 -20.66
C GLY A 109 13.01 -0.03 -21.13
N GLU A 110 12.36 -0.91 -20.37
CA GLU A 110 12.11 -2.30 -20.75
C GLU A 110 10.64 -2.55 -21.06
N GLU A 111 10.34 -3.36 -22.07
CA GLU A 111 8.99 -3.79 -22.38
C GLU A 111 8.49 -4.80 -21.34
N MET A 112 7.27 -4.61 -20.89
CA MET A 112 6.62 -5.44 -19.88
C MET A 112 5.15 -5.66 -20.22
N ALA A 113 4.72 -6.91 -20.24
CA ALA A 113 3.31 -7.26 -20.38
C ALA A 113 2.64 -7.17 -18.99
N LEU A 114 1.67 -6.27 -18.85
CA LEU A 114 0.83 -6.15 -17.66
C LEU A 114 -0.59 -6.60 -17.97
N SER A 115 -1.31 -7.13 -16.98
CA SER A 115 -2.72 -7.52 -17.10
C SER A 115 -3.55 -6.35 -17.64
N HIS A 116 -4.42 -6.61 -18.62
CA HIS A 116 -5.34 -5.62 -19.18
C HIS A 116 -6.29 -5.06 -18.12
N LEU A 117 -6.57 -5.86 -17.08
CA LEU A 117 -7.34 -5.48 -15.90
C LEU A 117 -6.88 -4.16 -15.26
N LEU A 118 -5.59 -3.85 -15.34
CA LEU A 118 -4.98 -2.65 -14.75
C LEU A 118 -5.24 -1.36 -15.55
N PHE A 119 -5.74 -1.47 -16.79
CA PHE A 119 -5.93 -0.34 -17.71
C PHE A 119 -7.39 0.00 -17.99
N GLU A 120 -8.31 -0.78 -17.46
CA GLU A 120 -9.71 -0.47 -17.54
C GLU A 120 -10.08 0.66 -16.57
N SER A 121 -11.23 1.31 -16.80
CA SER A 121 -11.70 2.39 -15.91
C SER A 121 -12.15 1.81 -14.55
N ARG A 122 -11.19 1.46 -13.73
CA ARG A 122 -11.38 0.92 -12.37
C ARG A 122 -10.76 1.83 -11.33
N VAL A 123 -11.13 1.58 -10.08
CA VAL A 123 -10.50 2.22 -8.93
C VAL A 123 -9.33 1.36 -8.48
N LEU A 124 -8.15 1.93 -8.31
CA LEU A 124 -6.99 1.24 -7.75
C LEU A 124 -6.77 1.63 -6.29
N VAL A 125 -7.01 0.69 -5.40
CA VAL A 125 -6.67 0.79 -3.97
C VAL A 125 -5.36 0.07 -3.73
N SER A 126 -4.36 0.74 -3.14
CA SER A 126 -3.13 0.08 -2.69
C SER A 126 -3.07 0.07 -1.17
N THR A 127 -2.90 -1.10 -0.58
CA THR A 127 -2.76 -1.25 0.87
C THR A 127 -1.55 -2.09 1.25
N HIS A 128 -0.79 -1.65 2.25
CA HIS A 128 0.34 -2.39 2.80
C HIS A 128 0.52 -2.08 4.28
N THR A 129 1.35 -2.88 4.95
CA THR A 129 1.71 -2.64 6.35
C THR A 129 2.58 -1.39 6.53
N LEU A 130 2.40 -0.69 7.65
CA LEU A 130 3.31 0.36 8.09
C LEU A 130 4.69 -0.24 8.41
N ARG A 131 5.75 0.27 7.76
CA ARG A 131 7.09 -0.31 7.89
C ARG A 131 8.20 0.71 7.66
N PHE A 132 9.35 0.45 8.26
CA PHE A 132 10.58 1.16 7.94
C PHE A 132 11.16 0.64 6.62
N TYR A 133 10.94 1.35 5.52
CA TYR A 133 11.46 0.95 4.22
C TYR A 133 11.62 2.15 3.29
N GLU A 134 12.84 2.36 2.77
CA GLU A 134 13.24 3.54 1.99
C GLU A 134 12.57 3.68 0.60
N LYS A 135 11.82 2.69 0.18
CA LYS A 135 11.10 2.68 -1.11
C LYS A 135 9.59 2.88 -0.95
N GLY A 136 9.16 3.40 0.20
CA GLY A 136 7.74 3.53 0.53
C GLY A 136 7.06 2.20 0.85
N SER A 137 5.77 2.22 0.95
CA SER A 137 4.95 1.05 1.26
C SER A 137 3.85 0.84 0.22
N VAL A 138 2.94 1.82 0.02
CA VAL A 138 1.85 1.70 -0.95
C VAL A 138 2.33 1.84 -2.38
N ILE A 139 3.31 2.72 -2.65
CA ILE A 139 3.96 2.82 -3.96
C ILE A 139 4.78 1.56 -4.23
N LYS A 140 5.58 1.11 -3.25
CA LYS A 140 6.36 -0.13 -3.36
C LYS A 140 5.49 -1.36 -3.62
N ASN A 141 4.24 -1.34 -3.17
CA ASN A 141 3.30 -2.44 -3.38
C ASN A 141 2.98 -2.67 -4.86
N LEU A 142 3.08 -1.63 -5.70
CA LEU A 142 2.93 -1.74 -7.16
C LEU A 142 3.95 -2.70 -7.80
N PHE A 143 5.07 -2.98 -7.12
CA PHE A 143 6.01 -4.02 -7.56
C PHE A 143 5.40 -5.43 -7.62
N GLY A 144 4.21 -5.61 -7.07
CA GLY A 144 3.40 -6.81 -7.20
C GLY A 144 2.50 -6.82 -8.45
N LEU A 145 2.51 -5.81 -9.31
CA LEU A 145 1.73 -5.78 -10.56
C LEU A 145 2.40 -6.57 -11.71
N PRO A 146 3.73 -6.44 -11.95
CA PRO A 146 4.39 -7.23 -12.98
C PRO A 146 4.22 -8.75 -12.77
N PRO A 147 3.83 -9.53 -13.81
CA PRO A 147 3.45 -10.93 -13.67
C PRO A 147 4.63 -11.92 -13.56
N MET A 148 5.86 -11.43 -13.41
CA MET A 148 7.06 -12.26 -13.42
C MET A 148 7.54 -12.65 -12.01
N LYS A 149 8.06 -13.88 -11.86
CA LYS A 149 8.61 -14.36 -10.58
C LYS A 149 9.95 -13.72 -10.21
N LYS A 150 10.81 -13.48 -11.21
CA LYS A 150 12.17 -12.96 -11.00
C LYS A 150 12.20 -11.45 -11.24
N LYS A 151 11.97 -10.67 -10.20
CA LYS A 151 11.96 -9.19 -10.24
C LYS A 151 13.27 -8.57 -9.79
N ALA A 152 14.30 -9.38 -9.45
CA ALA A 152 15.56 -8.89 -8.88
C ALA A 152 16.34 -7.97 -9.86
N GLN A 153 16.19 -8.15 -11.16
CA GLN A 153 16.82 -7.30 -12.17
C GLN A 153 16.46 -5.82 -12.03
N PHE A 154 15.24 -5.53 -11.56
CA PHE A 154 14.74 -4.17 -11.39
C PHE A 154 15.23 -3.46 -10.14
N HIS A 155 15.93 -4.16 -9.21
CA HIS A 155 16.37 -3.51 -7.96
C HIS A 155 17.41 -2.40 -8.16
N LYS A 156 18.13 -2.40 -9.29
CA LYS A 156 19.11 -1.35 -9.58
C LYS A 156 18.45 0.01 -9.85
N ASN A 157 17.27 -0.01 -10.48
CA ASN A 157 16.49 1.17 -10.87
C ASN A 157 15.09 1.13 -10.25
N LEU A 158 14.98 0.62 -9.00
CA LEU A 158 13.69 0.28 -8.42
C LEU A 158 12.76 1.51 -8.27
N ASP A 159 13.31 2.69 -7.97
CA ASP A 159 12.51 3.90 -7.82
C ASP A 159 11.83 4.26 -9.13
N SER A 160 12.58 4.35 -10.22
CA SER A 160 12.02 4.62 -11.54
C SER A 160 11.02 3.56 -11.97
N VAL A 161 11.31 2.27 -11.74
CA VAL A 161 10.36 1.17 -12.04
C VAL A 161 9.04 1.34 -11.30
N LEU A 162 9.09 1.72 -10.02
CA LEU A 162 7.88 1.89 -9.21
C LEU A 162 7.06 3.11 -9.65
N LEU A 163 7.73 4.21 -9.98
CA LEU A 163 7.06 5.42 -10.43
C LEU A 163 6.54 5.29 -11.85
N ASP A 164 7.25 4.61 -12.75
CA ASP A 164 6.72 4.29 -14.08
C ASP A 164 5.49 3.38 -14.00
N LEU A 165 5.50 2.38 -13.09
CA LEU A 165 4.30 1.57 -12.83
C LEU A 165 3.15 2.42 -12.31
N PHE A 166 3.44 3.36 -11.41
CA PHE A 166 2.42 4.28 -10.88
C PHE A 166 1.78 5.11 -11.99
N GLU A 167 2.59 5.70 -12.87
CA GLU A 167 2.10 6.52 -14.01
C GLU A 167 1.32 5.67 -15.01
N VAL A 168 1.85 4.50 -15.37
CA VAL A 168 1.26 3.64 -16.41
C VAL A 168 -0.10 3.08 -16.01
N VAL A 169 -0.34 2.81 -14.71
CA VAL A 169 -1.65 2.35 -14.23
C VAL A 169 -2.60 3.50 -13.88
N GLY A 170 -2.19 4.76 -14.09
CA GLY A 170 -3.02 5.93 -13.81
C GLY A 170 -3.03 6.38 -12.35
N GLY A 171 -2.05 5.94 -11.55
CA GLY A 171 -1.94 6.30 -10.13
C GLY A 171 -2.62 5.31 -9.17
N ILE A 172 -2.75 5.74 -7.93
CA ILE A 172 -3.47 5.03 -6.86
C ILE A 172 -4.58 5.95 -6.37
N ASP A 173 -5.84 5.53 -6.53
CA ASP A 173 -7.02 6.34 -6.15
C ASP A 173 -7.20 6.42 -4.63
N LEU A 174 -6.84 5.35 -3.90
CA LEU A 174 -6.89 5.31 -2.44
C LEU A 174 -5.70 4.52 -1.89
N ALA A 175 -4.89 5.18 -1.09
CA ALA A 175 -3.71 4.62 -0.45
C ALA A 175 -3.99 4.34 1.03
N ILE A 176 -3.62 3.15 1.52
CA ILE A 176 -3.89 2.71 2.89
C ILE A 176 -2.65 2.05 3.48
N LEU A 177 -2.13 2.62 4.57
CA LEU A 177 -1.11 1.96 5.40
C LEU A 177 -1.77 1.33 6.64
N ASP A 178 -1.75 0.02 6.67
CA ASP A 178 -2.16 -0.76 7.83
C ASP A 178 -1.06 -0.73 8.90
N GLY A 179 -1.28 0.04 9.94
CA GLY A 179 -0.44 0.15 11.13
C GLY A 179 -1.03 -0.58 12.33
N THR A 180 -1.82 -1.62 12.14
CA THR A 180 -2.13 -2.56 13.25
C THR A 180 -0.83 -2.95 13.95
N PHE A 181 0.18 -3.22 13.12
CA PHE A 181 1.56 -3.38 13.56
C PHE A 181 2.50 -2.56 12.66
N ALA A 182 3.48 -1.90 13.29
CA ALA A 182 4.61 -1.31 12.57
C ALA A 182 5.77 -2.30 12.50
N TYR A 183 6.42 -2.37 11.34
CA TYR A 183 7.54 -3.29 11.10
C TYR A 183 8.85 -2.49 11.07
N PRO A 184 9.66 -2.53 12.15
CA PRO A 184 10.95 -1.86 12.20
C PRO A 184 11.92 -2.47 11.19
N GLY A 185 12.70 -1.60 10.55
CA GLY A 185 13.68 -1.99 9.54
C GLY A 185 14.96 -2.59 10.12
N PRO A 186 15.86 -3.05 9.24
CA PRO A 186 17.19 -3.45 9.62
C PRO A 186 17.91 -2.32 10.37
N GLY A 187 18.55 -2.60 11.48
CA GLY A 187 19.27 -1.59 12.26
C GLY A 187 18.46 -0.88 13.34
N SER A 188 17.14 -1.07 13.41
CA SER A 188 16.31 -0.54 14.50
C SER A 188 16.63 -1.15 15.88
N GLY A 189 17.36 -2.27 15.91
CA GLY A 189 17.59 -3.06 17.13
C GLY A 189 16.37 -3.87 17.59
N GLN A 190 15.24 -3.74 16.90
CA GLN A 190 14.04 -4.53 17.16
C GLN A 190 13.87 -5.58 16.07
N LYS A 191 13.64 -6.82 16.48
CA LYS A 191 13.41 -7.95 15.57
C LYS A 191 11.94 -8.28 15.37
N THR A 192 11.07 -7.68 16.18
CA THR A 192 9.64 -7.98 16.22
C THR A 192 8.83 -6.75 15.84
N ARG A 193 7.66 -6.99 15.26
CA ARG A 193 6.66 -5.96 14.99
C ARG A 193 6.24 -5.24 16.27
N ILE A 194 5.85 -3.98 16.15
CA ILE A 194 5.38 -3.13 17.25
C ILE A 194 3.89 -2.93 17.06
N PRO A 195 3.04 -3.14 18.08
CA PRO A 195 1.65 -2.69 18.02
C PRO A 195 1.62 -1.17 17.84
N ALA A 196 1.15 -0.69 16.69
CA ALA A 196 1.04 0.74 16.41
C ALA A 196 -0.41 1.20 16.52
N ASN A 197 -1.37 0.33 16.25
CA ASN A 197 -2.80 0.60 16.35
C ASN A 197 -3.23 1.91 15.65
N VAL A 198 -2.73 2.10 14.45
CA VAL A 198 -3.03 3.26 13.60
C VAL A 198 -3.16 2.81 12.16
N PHE A 199 -3.93 3.51 11.38
CA PHE A 199 -3.82 3.45 9.93
C PHE A 199 -3.81 4.85 9.32
N LEU A 200 -3.18 4.93 8.14
CA LEU A 200 -3.21 6.12 7.32
C LEU A 200 -4.05 5.82 6.08
N VAL A 201 -4.93 6.74 5.74
CA VAL A 201 -5.75 6.69 4.53
C VAL A 201 -5.58 8.02 3.81
N GLY A 202 -5.43 8.01 2.50
CA GLY A 202 -5.30 9.23 1.71
C GLY A 202 -5.52 9.00 0.22
N ARG A 203 -5.87 10.08 -0.48
CA ARG A 203 -6.06 10.10 -1.93
C ARG A 203 -4.73 10.31 -2.67
N ASP A 204 -3.75 10.88 -2.01
CA ASP A 204 -2.39 11.06 -2.49
C ASP A 204 -1.48 9.97 -1.90
N ALA A 205 -1.05 9.03 -2.75
CA ALA A 205 -0.22 7.90 -2.32
C ALA A 205 1.20 8.33 -1.93
N VAL A 206 1.72 9.42 -2.52
CA VAL A 206 3.03 9.98 -2.16
C VAL A 206 2.96 10.58 -0.78
N ALA A 207 1.90 11.36 -0.48
CA ALA A 207 1.65 11.92 0.84
C ALA A 207 1.49 10.83 1.91
N VAL A 208 0.74 9.76 1.62
CA VAL A 208 0.56 8.63 2.55
C VAL A 208 1.88 7.92 2.85
N ASP A 209 2.70 7.64 1.83
CA ASP A 209 4.03 7.04 2.03
C ASP A 209 4.99 7.99 2.75
N THR A 210 4.91 9.31 2.49
CA THR A 210 5.69 10.36 3.17
C THR A 210 5.38 10.41 4.67
N VAL A 211 4.10 10.52 5.02
CA VAL A 211 3.66 10.52 6.43
C VAL A 211 4.00 9.19 7.10
N GLY A 212 3.79 8.05 6.42
CA GLY A 212 4.15 6.73 6.92
C GLY A 212 5.65 6.59 7.19
N ALA A 213 6.50 7.09 6.31
CA ALA A 213 7.94 7.12 6.49
C ALA A 213 8.36 7.98 7.70
N ALA A 214 7.77 9.16 7.83
CA ALA A 214 8.04 10.06 8.95
C ALA A 214 7.60 9.47 10.29
N LEU A 215 6.43 8.81 10.36
CA LEU A 215 5.99 8.08 11.56
C LEU A 215 6.98 6.99 11.97
N MET A 216 7.58 6.31 11.01
CA MET A 216 8.62 5.30 11.26
C MET A 216 9.99 5.92 11.61
N GLY A 217 10.09 7.25 11.72
CA GLY A 217 11.32 7.98 12.07
C GLY A 217 12.33 8.05 10.92
N MET A 218 11.89 7.82 9.69
CA MET A 218 12.67 8.11 8.49
C MET A 218 12.61 9.60 8.16
N LYS A 219 13.39 10.01 7.18
CA LYS A 219 13.46 11.36 6.65
C LYS A 219 12.98 11.36 5.21
N PRO A 220 11.67 11.60 4.95
CA PRO A 220 11.11 11.56 3.61
C PRO A 220 11.85 12.47 2.63
N GLU A 221 12.27 13.64 3.09
CA GLU A 221 13.04 14.61 2.31
C GLU A 221 14.43 14.08 1.83
N LYS A 222 14.85 12.91 2.31
CA LYS A 222 16.07 12.20 1.91
C LYS A 222 15.81 10.89 1.19
N MET A 223 14.56 10.55 0.96
CA MET A 223 14.19 9.32 0.25
C MET A 223 14.15 9.58 -1.26
N PRO A 224 15.03 8.94 -2.06
CA PRO A 224 15.11 9.20 -3.50
C PRO A 224 13.76 9.01 -4.22
N ILE A 225 12.99 7.98 -3.86
CA ILE A 225 11.68 7.73 -4.46
C ILE A 225 10.68 8.85 -4.21
N ILE A 226 10.68 9.46 -3.02
CA ILE A 226 9.79 10.60 -2.71
C ILE A 226 10.22 11.82 -3.51
N GLN A 227 11.53 12.10 -3.56
CA GLN A 227 12.06 13.24 -4.34
C GLN A 227 11.78 13.09 -5.84
N GLU A 228 11.93 11.88 -6.38
CA GLU A 228 11.62 11.59 -7.78
C GLU A 228 10.11 11.71 -8.05
N ALA A 229 9.25 11.22 -7.14
CA ALA A 229 7.81 11.36 -7.25
C ALA A 229 7.37 12.83 -7.28
N ILE A 230 7.91 13.68 -6.39
CA ILE A 230 7.68 15.14 -6.40
C ILE A 230 8.12 15.74 -7.74
N SER A 231 9.33 15.42 -8.22
CA SER A 231 9.88 15.97 -9.45
C SER A 231 9.06 15.61 -10.69
N ARG A 232 8.36 14.48 -10.65
CA ARG A 232 7.43 14.03 -11.71
C ARG A 232 6.00 14.57 -11.52
N GLY A 233 5.70 15.28 -10.42
CA GLY A 233 4.34 15.78 -10.13
C GLY A 233 3.34 14.69 -9.76
N LEU A 234 3.80 13.58 -9.17
CA LEU A 234 2.96 12.40 -8.86
C LEU A 234 2.25 12.51 -7.51
N GLY A 235 2.56 13.50 -6.69
CA GLY A 235 1.92 13.77 -5.41
C GLY A 235 2.79 14.64 -4.49
N GLU A 236 2.28 14.91 -3.29
CA GLU A 236 2.92 15.77 -2.30
C GLU A 236 3.86 14.95 -1.39
N GLY A 237 5.11 15.33 -1.33
CA GLY A 237 6.13 14.69 -0.50
C GLY A 237 6.77 15.62 0.53
N ASP A 238 6.30 16.87 0.64
CA ASP A 238 6.71 17.80 1.68
C ASP A 238 5.72 17.73 2.86
N LEU A 239 6.21 17.33 4.02
CA LEU A 239 5.39 17.20 5.24
C LEU A 239 4.70 18.50 5.64
N ASP A 240 5.31 19.65 5.34
CA ASP A 240 4.76 20.96 5.70
C ASP A 240 3.52 21.31 4.84
N ASN A 241 3.36 20.66 3.69
CA ASN A 241 2.23 20.83 2.79
C ASN A 241 1.15 19.74 2.97
N ILE A 242 1.41 18.70 3.78
CA ILE A 242 0.47 17.59 3.98
C ILE A 242 -0.35 17.83 5.25
N GLU A 243 -1.65 17.98 5.08
CA GLU A 243 -2.58 18.03 6.21
C GLU A 243 -2.82 16.61 6.76
N VAL A 244 -2.48 16.40 8.02
CA VAL A 244 -2.73 15.15 8.74
C VAL A 244 -3.84 15.35 9.75
N VAL A 245 -4.95 14.62 9.56
CA VAL A 245 -6.15 14.73 10.39
C VAL A 245 -6.43 13.45 11.18
N GLY A 246 -7.22 13.55 12.24
CA GLY A 246 -7.74 12.41 13.00
C GLY A 246 -6.88 11.92 14.16
N CYS A 247 -5.60 12.33 14.26
CA CYS A 247 -4.77 12.11 15.45
C CYS A 247 -3.56 13.06 15.45
N ASP A 248 -2.95 13.25 16.61
CA ASP A 248 -1.72 14.03 16.73
C ASP A 248 -0.54 13.22 16.15
N PHE A 249 0.10 13.81 15.14
CA PHE A 249 1.21 13.17 14.43
C PHE A 249 2.43 12.93 15.33
N LEU A 250 2.77 13.89 16.19
CA LEU A 250 3.95 13.81 17.06
C LEU A 250 3.75 12.77 18.15
N GLU A 251 2.56 12.70 18.73
CA GLU A 251 2.20 11.67 19.70
C GLU A 251 2.30 10.27 19.08
N MET A 252 1.74 10.09 17.87
CA MET A 252 1.84 8.84 17.15
C MET A 252 3.28 8.46 16.84
N GLN A 253 4.09 9.41 16.41
CA GLN A 253 5.50 9.17 16.10
C GLN A 253 6.28 8.73 17.35
N GLU A 254 6.03 9.36 18.51
CA GLU A 254 6.68 8.96 19.76
C GLU A 254 6.29 7.56 20.20
N ARG A 255 5.01 7.21 20.05
CA ARG A 255 4.48 5.88 20.40
C ARG A 255 5.06 4.77 19.53
N ILE A 256 5.25 5.02 18.23
CA ILE A 256 5.71 4.03 17.26
C ILE A 256 7.25 3.96 17.22
N ARG A 257 7.95 5.03 17.61
CA ARG A 257 9.41 5.05 17.61
C ARG A 257 9.98 3.86 18.38
N PRO A 258 10.84 3.04 17.75
CA PRO A 258 11.57 2.03 18.47
C PRO A 258 12.38 2.69 19.60
N SER A 259 12.21 2.22 20.82
CA SER A 259 13.04 2.69 21.93
C SER A 259 14.51 2.52 21.56
N ARG A 260 15.21 3.61 21.22
CA ARG A 260 16.65 3.57 21.07
C ARG A 260 17.24 3.11 22.39
N LYS A 261 17.72 1.86 22.46
CA LYS A 261 18.54 1.43 23.62
C LYS A 261 19.65 2.48 23.75
N ARG A 262 19.60 3.29 24.82
CA ARG A 262 20.73 4.11 25.20
C ARG A 262 21.94 3.18 25.25
N LYS A 263 22.91 3.36 24.36
CA LYS A 263 24.22 2.72 24.50
C LYS A 263 24.70 3.14 25.89
N LYS A 264 24.69 2.22 26.84
CA LYS A 264 25.45 2.41 28.08
C LYS A 264 26.89 2.69 27.64
N LYS A 265 27.38 3.88 27.97
CA LYS A 265 28.81 4.23 27.85
C LYS A 265 29.58 3.38 28.85
#